data_c24504e26f5e1edcab1a387e6cd9b591
#
_entry.id   c24504e26f5e1edcab1a387e6cd9b591
#
_cell.length_a   1.000
_cell.length_b   1.000
_cell.length_c   1.000
_cell.angle_alpha   90.00
_cell.angle_beta   90.00
_cell.angle_gamma   90.00
#
_symmetry.space_group_name_H-M   'P 1'
#
loop_
_entity.id
_entity.type
_entity.pdbx_description
1 polymer ?
#
loop_
_entity_poly.entity_id
_entity_poly.type
_entity_poly.pdbx_seq_one_letter_code
_entity_poly.pdbx_strand_id
1 'polypeptide(L)'
;MHPVNFYHEQHAEILGMVEELRPLLNKESLQIRMVAKTAHKLLCDIAAKLKEHLAEEDKELYPSMLTHDDAKVRTTAWGFINGQHALRQWAEQYNKKWLKDCNFEFTDEFLKDTNELLGLLAVRVDREERVLFPRLEDEPGKGRSEG
;
A
#
# COMPACT_ATOMS: atom_id res chain seq x y z
N MET A 1 12.52 10.84 -11.59
CA MET A 1 11.60 10.41 -10.54
C MET A 1 10.16 10.79 -10.91
N HIS A 2 9.23 9.94 -10.57
CA HIS A 2 7.83 10.26 -10.77
C HIS A 2 7.42 11.43 -9.88
N PRO A 3 6.51 12.27 -10.32
CA PRO A 3 5.96 13.32 -9.46
C PRO A 3 5.13 12.71 -8.32
N VAL A 4 4.97 13.46 -7.25
CA VAL A 4 4.19 13.00 -6.09
C VAL A 4 2.79 12.56 -6.51
N ASN A 5 2.20 13.24 -7.49
CA ASN A 5 0.86 12.89 -7.97
C ASN A 5 0.76 11.45 -8.51
N PHE A 6 1.84 10.93 -9.06
CA PHE A 6 1.88 9.53 -9.51
C PHE A 6 1.60 8.57 -8.34
N TYR A 7 2.21 8.83 -7.19
CA TYR A 7 2.02 8.00 -6.00
C TYR A 7 0.63 8.20 -5.39
N HIS A 8 0.10 9.42 -5.42
CA HIS A 8 -1.29 9.69 -5.00
C HIS A 8 -2.28 8.87 -5.83
N GLU A 9 -2.07 8.80 -7.13
CA GLU A 9 -2.94 8.03 -8.02
C GLU A 9 -2.85 6.54 -7.73
N GLN A 10 -1.66 6.02 -7.47
CA GLN A 10 -1.50 4.62 -7.08
C GLN A 10 -2.24 4.32 -5.77
N HIS A 11 -2.15 5.23 -4.80
CA HIS A 11 -2.88 5.09 -3.54
C HIS A 11 -4.40 5.07 -3.79
N ALA A 12 -4.89 5.95 -4.64
CA ALA A 12 -6.31 6.01 -4.95
C ALA A 12 -6.81 4.72 -5.58
N GLU A 13 -6.03 4.12 -6.48
CA GLU A 13 -6.39 2.85 -7.11
C GLU A 13 -6.45 1.73 -6.06
N ILE A 14 -5.43 1.63 -5.21
CA ILE A 14 -5.38 0.59 -4.18
C ILE A 14 -6.54 0.75 -3.20
N LEU A 15 -6.77 1.96 -2.70
CA LEU A 15 -7.84 2.21 -1.73
C LEU A 15 -9.22 2.00 -2.35
N GLY A 16 -9.38 2.31 -3.64
CA GLY A 16 -10.63 2.03 -4.35
C GLY A 16 -10.95 0.55 -4.37
N MET A 17 -9.94 -0.29 -4.64
CA MET A 17 -10.13 -1.74 -4.60
C MET A 17 -10.42 -2.25 -3.19
N VAL A 18 -9.78 -1.66 -2.18
CA VAL A 18 -10.04 -2.00 -0.78
C VAL A 18 -11.49 -1.69 -0.42
N GLU A 19 -12.01 -0.55 -0.86
CA GLU A 19 -13.40 -0.17 -0.60
C GLU A 19 -14.39 -1.13 -1.27
N GLU A 20 -14.08 -1.62 -2.46
CA GLU A 20 -14.90 -2.61 -3.13
C GLU A 20 -14.88 -3.95 -2.38
N LEU A 21 -13.74 -4.29 -1.81
CA LEU A 21 -13.56 -5.55 -1.12
C LEU A 21 -14.23 -5.60 0.27
N ARG A 22 -14.14 -4.52 1.04
CA ARG A 22 -14.61 -4.53 2.43
C ARG A 22 -16.03 -5.04 2.64
N PRO A 23 -17.02 -4.65 1.83
CA PRO A 23 -18.39 -5.17 2.01
C PRO A 23 -18.50 -6.68 1.81
N LEU A 24 -17.54 -7.29 1.13
CA LEU A 24 -17.54 -8.72 0.84
C LEU A 24 -16.89 -9.53 1.94
N LEU A 25 -16.16 -8.89 2.86
CA LEU A 25 -15.37 -9.57 3.88
C LEU A 25 -16.20 -9.90 5.12
N ASN A 26 -17.14 -10.80 4.94
CA ASN A 26 -17.92 -11.37 6.05
C ASN A 26 -18.30 -12.81 5.68
N LYS A 27 -18.59 -13.61 6.69
CA LYS A 27 -18.87 -15.03 6.47
C LYS A 27 -20.08 -15.27 5.58
N GLU A 28 -21.13 -14.47 5.75
CA GLU A 28 -22.36 -14.67 4.97
C GLU A 28 -22.12 -14.43 3.49
N SER A 29 -21.47 -13.32 3.16
CA SER A 29 -21.19 -12.95 1.76
C SER A 29 -20.25 -13.96 1.11
N LEU A 30 -19.21 -14.39 1.84
CA LEU A 30 -18.19 -15.28 1.27
C LEU A 30 -18.68 -16.71 1.08
N GLN A 31 -19.82 -17.08 1.65
CA GLN A 31 -20.45 -18.37 1.36
C GLN A 31 -21.07 -18.40 -0.03
N ILE A 32 -21.34 -17.24 -0.61
CA ILE A 32 -21.86 -17.14 -1.96
C ILE A 32 -20.69 -17.27 -2.93
N ARG A 33 -20.72 -18.30 -3.76
CA ARG A 33 -19.58 -18.63 -4.63
C ARG A 33 -19.11 -17.48 -5.51
N MET A 34 -20.02 -16.75 -6.12
CA MET A 34 -19.66 -15.61 -6.98
C MET A 34 -19.02 -14.49 -6.19
N VAL A 35 -19.50 -14.25 -4.98
CA VAL A 35 -18.92 -13.24 -4.09
C VAL A 35 -17.51 -13.65 -3.68
N ALA A 36 -17.33 -14.91 -3.34
CA ALA A 36 -16.02 -15.44 -2.96
C ALA A 36 -15.01 -15.27 -4.10
N LYS A 37 -15.41 -15.54 -5.33
CA LYS A 37 -14.54 -15.36 -6.49
C LYS A 37 -14.17 -13.90 -6.71
N THR A 38 -15.14 -13.01 -6.55
CA THR A 38 -14.91 -11.57 -6.69
C THR A 38 -13.95 -11.08 -5.61
N ALA A 39 -14.14 -11.52 -4.37
CA ALA A 39 -13.26 -11.15 -3.27
C ALA A 39 -11.83 -11.63 -3.54
N HIS A 40 -11.67 -12.87 -3.99
CA HIS A 40 -10.35 -13.41 -4.32
C HIS A 40 -9.68 -12.60 -5.41
N LYS A 41 -10.40 -12.27 -6.47
CA LYS A 41 -9.85 -11.48 -7.56
C LYS A 41 -9.42 -10.11 -7.08
N LEU A 42 -10.23 -9.45 -6.26
CA LEU A 42 -9.87 -8.14 -5.72
C LEU A 42 -8.63 -8.22 -4.85
N LEU A 43 -8.51 -9.26 -4.03
CA LEU A 43 -7.33 -9.44 -3.20
C LEU A 43 -6.07 -9.65 -4.05
N CYS A 44 -6.16 -10.43 -5.11
CA CYS A 44 -5.04 -10.64 -6.02
C CYS A 44 -4.66 -9.35 -6.72
N ASP A 45 -5.64 -8.55 -7.14
CA ASP A 45 -5.40 -7.27 -7.81
C ASP A 45 -4.75 -6.27 -6.82
N ILE A 46 -5.24 -6.21 -5.59
CA ILE A 46 -4.64 -5.36 -4.55
C ILE A 46 -3.20 -5.77 -4.31
N ALA A 47 -2.93 -7.07 -4.18
CA ALA A 47 -1.58 -7.57 -3.95
C ALA A 47 -0.63 -7.18 -5.08
N ALA A 48 -1.08 -7.30 -6.33
CA ALA A 48 -0.28 -6.94 -7.50
C ALA A 48 0.01 -5.44 -7.53
N LYS A 49 -1.00 -4.61 -7.27
CA LYS A 49 -0.82 -3.17 -7.25
C LYS A 49 0.06 -2.71 -6.10
N LEU A 50 -0.08 -3.33 -4.94
CA LEU A 50 0.78 -3.02 -3.80
C LEU A 50 2.23 -3.34 -4.10
N LYS A 51 2.48 -4.50 -4.69
CA LYS A 51 3.84 -4.90 -5.07
C LYS A 51 4.46 -3.90 -6.04
N GLU A 52 3.69 -3.48 -7.04
CA GLU A 52 4.13 -2.49 -8.03
C GLU A 52 4.43 -1.15 -7.35
N HIS A 53 3.54 -0.69 -6.46
CA HIS A 53 3.71 0.56 -5.74
C HIS A 53 4.98 0.56 -4.89
N LEU A 54 5.21 -0.53 -4.13
CA LEU A 54 6.40 -0.64 -3.28
C LEU A 54 7.67 -0.68 -4.12
N ALA A 55 7.63 -1.34 -5.28
CA ALA A 55 8.79 -1.39 -6.18
C ALA A 55 9.12 0.00 -6.73
N GLU A 56 8.12 0.80 -7.06
CA GLU A 56 8.35 2.16 -7.56
C GLU A 56 8.94 3.07 -6.47
N GLU A 57 8.49 2.92 -5.24
CA GLU A 57 9.07 3.67 -4.11
C GLU A 57 10.53 3.31 -3.90
N ASP A 58 10.85 2.03 -3.94
CA ASP A 58 12.23 1.56 -3.77
C ASP A 58 13.14 2.02 -4.90
N LYS A 59 12.62 2.05 -6.10
CA LYS A 59 13.40 2.34 -7.29
C LYS A 59 13.68 3.83 -7.45
N GLU A 60 12.71 4.66 -7.15
CA GLU A 60 12.80 6.09 -7.47
C GLU A 60 12.60 7.03 -6.29
N LEU A 61 11.57 6.80 -5.48
CA LEU A 61 11.20 7.75 -4.42
C LEU A 61 12.24 7.80 -3.30
N TYR A 62 12.54 6.67 -2.71
CA TYR A 62 13.47 6.65 -1.58
C TYR A 62 14.90 7.02 -1.96
N PRO A 63 15.44 6.52 -3.08
CA PRO A 63 16.78 6.97 -3.49
C PRO A 63 16.86 8.49 -3.67
N SER A 64 15.82 9.08 -4.25
CA SER A 64 15.76 10.54 -4.43
C SER A 64 15.78 11.26 -3.08
N MET A 65 15.02 10.76 -2.11
CA MET A 65 14.97 11.36 -0.77
C MET A 65 16.25 11.17 0.02
N LEU A 66 16.89 10.01 -0.11
CA LEU A 66 18.12 9.70 0.62
C LEU A 66 19.30 10.52 0.13
N THR A 67 19.25 11.04 -1.09
CA THR A 67 20.29 11.91 -1.64
C THR A 67 19.91 13.38 -1.57
N HIS A 68 18.83 13.71 -0.90
CA HIS A 68 18.35 15.07 -0.76
C HIS A 68 19.27 15.88 0.16
N ASP A 69 19.42 17.16 -0.09
CA ASP A 69 20.26 18.06 0.70
C ASP A 69 19.74 18.27 2.12
N ASP A 70 18.42 18.28 2.30
CA ASP A 70 17.80 18.51 3.61
C ASP A 70 17.84 17.23 4.44
N ALA A 71 18.49 17.30 5.60
CA ALA A 71 18.61 16.18 6.53
C ALA A 71 17.25 15.69 7.02
N LYS A 72 16.25 16.56 7.11
CA LYS A 72 14.90 16.16 7.54
C LYS A 72 14.25 15.24 6.52
N VAL A 73 14.49 15.51 5.23
CA VAL A 73 13.98 14.65 4.15
C VAL A 73 14.63 13.29 4.23
N ARG A 74 15.95 13.25 4.40
CA ARG A 74 16.67 11.97 4.50
C ARG A 74 16.21 11.14 5.69
N THR A 75 16.06 11.77 6.85
CA THR A 75 15.61 11.10 8.07
C THR A 75 14.19 10.56 7.92
N THR A 76 13.30 11.35 7.31
CA THR A 76 11.93 10.93 7.04
C THR A 76 11.93 9.69 6.14
N ALA A 77 12.76 9.69 5.09
CA ALA A 77 12.86 8.56 4.18
C ALA A 77 13.27 7.28 4.90
N TRP A 78 14.27 7.36 5.78
CA TRP A 78 14.72 6.18 6.54
C TRP A 78 13.62 5.57 7.38
N GLY A 79 12.82 6.42 8.04
CA GLY A 79 11.68 5.93 8.83
C GLY A 79 10.67 5.18 7.98
N PHE A 80 10.37 5.69 6.79
CA PHE A 80 9.42 5.05 5.89
C PHE A 80 9.97 3.77 5.27
N ILE A 81 11.26 3.73 4.95
CA ILE A 81 11.92 2.52 4.43
C ILE A 81 11.80 1.39 5.44
N ASN A 82 12.07 1.67 6.71
CA ASN A 82 11.97 0.65 7.76
C ASN A 82 10.54 0.14 7.91
N GLY A 83 9.55 1.03 7.89
CA GLY A 83 8.14 0.63 7.98
C GLY A 83 7.67 -0.17 6.78
N GLN A 84 8.16 0.19 5.58
CA GLN A 84 7.83 -0.54 4.36
C GLN A 84 8.30 -1.98 4.41
N HIS A 85 9.45 -2.22 5.03
CA HIS A 85 10.01 -3.56 5.16
C HIS A 85 9.03 -4.49 5.90
N ALA A 86 8.46 -4.00 7.00
CA ALA A 86 7.49 -4.76 7.78
C ALA A 86 6.23 -5.07 6.98
N LEU A 87 5.71 -4.08 6.27
CA LEU A 87 4.53 -4.27 5.43
C LEU A 87 4.80 -5.27 4.32
N ARG A 88 5.95 -5.19 3.67
CA ARG A 88 6.32 -6.10 2.59
C ARG A 88 6.39 -7.55 3.10
N GLN A 89 7.02 -7.77 4.23
CA GLN A 89 7.11 -9.12 4.82
C GLN A 89 5.73 -9.66 5.13
N TRP A 90 4.88 -8.83 5.74
CA TRP A 90 3.53 -9.24 6.08
C TRP A 90 2.72 -9.61 4.82
N ALA A 91 2.81 -8.78 3.80
CA ALA A 91 2.11 -9.01 2.53
C ALA A 91 2.59 -10.28 1.84
N GLU A 92 3.90 -10.54 1.85
CA GLU A 92 4.45 -11.76 1.26
C GLU A 92 3.95 -13.00 1.98
N GLN A 93 3.92 -12.99 3.32
CA GLN A 93 3.41 -14.10 4.10
C GLN A 93 1.92 -14.31 3.86
N TYR A 94 1.17 -13.21 3.79
CA TYR A 94 -0.26 -13.27 3.50
C TYR A 94 -0.53 -13.88 2.13
N ASN A 95 0.23 -13.47 1.12
CA ASN A 95 0.07 -13.99 -0.23
C ASN A 95 0.36 -15.49 -0.31
N LYS A 96 1.40 -15.93 0.36
CA LYS A 96 1.76 -17.35 0.41
C LYS A 96 0.68 -18.18 1.09
N LYS A 97 0.10 -17.64 2.14
CA LYS A 97 -0.89 -18.38 2.94
C LYS A 97 -2.27 -18.41 2.28
N TRP A 98 -2.70 -17.29 1.70
CA TRP A 98 -4.09 -17.13 1.27
C TRP A 98 -4.31 -16.96 -0.23
N LEU A 99 -3.34 -16.47 -0.98
CA LEU A 99 -3.54 -16.13 -2.38
C LEU A 99 -2.81 -17.06 -3.36
N LYS A 100 -1.96 -17.93 -2.86
CA LYS A 100 -1.17 -18.81 -3.73
C LYS A 100 -2.03 -19.80 -4.50
N ASP A 101 -3.05 -20.34 -3.84
CA ASP A 101 -3.96 -21.32 -4.44
C ASP A 101 -5.34 -20.73 -4.60
N CYS A 102 -6.03 -21.12 -5.66
CA CYS A 102 -7.40 -20.66 -5.91
C CYS A 102 -8.43 -21.30 -4.97
N ASN A 103 -8.02 -22.21 -4.13
CA ASN A 103 -8.88 -22.97 -3.21
C ASN A 103 -8.58 -22.64 -1.76
N PHE A 104 -8.74 -21.41 -1.35
CA PHE A 104 -8.58 -21.08 0.04
C PHE A 104 -9.93 -21.08 0.75
N GLU A 105 -9.91 -21.38 2.04
CA GLU A 105 -11.11 -21.38 2.85
C GLU A 105 -11.30 -20.02 3.52
N PHE A 106 -12.54 -19.55 3.52
CA PHE A 106 -12.89 -18.29 4.17
C PHE A 106 -13.18 -18.52 5.64
N THR A 107 -12.11 -18.73 6.40
CA THR A 107 -12.17 -18.98 7.84
C THR A 107 -12.12 -17.68 8.62
N ASP A 108 -12.34 -17.76 9.93
CA ASP A 108 -12.14 -16.60 10.81
C ASP A 108 -10.71 -16.10 10.75
N GLU A 109 -9.74 -17.01 10.62
CA GLU A 109 -8.34 -16.67 10.49
C GLU A 109 -8.08 -15.86 9.22
N PHE A 110 -8.68 -16.27 8.11
CA PHE A 110 -8.58 -15.52 6.85
C PHE A 110 -9.10 -14.10 7.02
N LEU A 111 -10.28 -13.95 7.62
CA LEU A 111 -10.87 -12.63 7.83
C LEU A 111 -10.00 -11.76 8.74
N LYS A 112 -9.47 -12.35 9.80
CA LYS A 112 -8.58 -11.65 10.72
C LYS A 112 -7.31 -11.16 10.01
N ASP A 113 -6.64 -12.06 9.31
CA ASP A 113 -5.39 -11.75 8.60
C ASP A 113 -5.64 -10.70 7.53
N THR A 114 -6.75 -10.81 6.80
CA THR A 114 -7.08 -9.86 5.74
C THR A 114 -7.35 -8.47 6.31
N ASN A 115 -8.12 -8.39 7.40
CA ASN A 115 -8.39 -7.11 8.02
C ASN A 115 -7.12 -6.47 8.59
N GLU A 116 -6.20 -7.27 9.13
CA GLU A 116 -4.92 -6.77 9.59
C GLU A 116 -4.10 -6.19 8.45
N LEU A 117 -4.03 -6.89 7.32
CA LEU A 117 -3.30 -6.41 6.14
C LEU A 117 -3.89 -5.10 5.64
N LEU A 118 -5.21 -5.04 5.49
CA LEU A 118 -5.86 -3.82 5.02
C LEU A 118 -5.68 -2.66 5.98
N GLY A 119 -5.66 -2.94 7.28
CA GLY A 119 -5.39 -1.93 8.30
C GLY A 119 -3.98 -1.38 8.21
N LEU A 120 -2.98 -2.26 8.06
CA LEU A 120 -1.60 -1.86 7.89
C LEU A 120 -1.41 -1.02 6.63
N LEU A 121 -2.05 -1.43 5.55
CA LEU A 121 -2.00 -0.71 4.28
C LEU A 121 -2.61 0.68 4.42
N ALA A 122 -3.77 0.79 5.05
CA ALA A 122 -4.44 2.07 5.25
C ALA A 122 -3.59 3.03 6.09
N VAL A 123 -2.98 2.55 7.16
CA VAL A 123 -2.09 3.36 8.00
C VAL A 123 -0.89 3.82 7.19
N ARG A 124 -0.31 2.93 6.40
CA ARG A 124 0.87 3.27 5.57
C ARG A 124 0.54 4.36 4.56
N VAL A 125 -0.57 4.20 3.83
CA VAL A 125 -1.00 5.19 2.85
C VAL A 125 -1.25 6.54 3.52
N ASP A 126 -1.94 6.54 4.67
CA ASP A 126 -2.21 7.77 5.40
C ASP A 126 -0.93 8.48 5.81
N ARG A 127 0.05 7.75 6.29
CA ARG A 127 1.32 8.34 6.71
C ARG A 127 2.10 8.88 5.52
N GLU A 128 2.11 8.20 4.39
CA GLU A 128 2.77 8.70 3.18
C GLU A 128 2.12 9.99 2.71
N GLU A 129 0.79 10.04 2.73
CA GLU A 129 0.06 11.23 2.29
C GLU A 129 0.25 12.42 3.23
N ARG A 130 0.27 12.17 4.53
CA ARG A 130 0.32 13.24 5.53
C ARG A 130 1.74 13.69 5.89
N VAL A 131 2.71 12.80 5.81
CA VAL A 131 4.06 13.08 6.29
C VAL A 131 5.09 13.04 5.17
N LEU A 132 5.12 11.95 4.40
CA LEU A 132 6.18 11.74 3.40
C LEU A 132 6.06 12.70 2.22
N PHE A 133 4.90 12.72 1.59
CA PHE A 133 4.70 13.53 0.38
C PHE A 133 4.78 15.03 0.66
N PRO A 134 4.22 15.56 1.76
CA PRO A 134 4.39 16.97 2.07
C PRO A 134 5.85 17.39 2.24
N ARG A 135 6.72 16.50 2.72
CA ARG A 135 8.15 16.80 2.83
C ARG A 135 8.76 17.08 1.47
N LEU A 136 8.33 16.35 0.45
CA LEU A 136 8.80 16.56 -0.92
C LEU A 136 8.21 17.81 -1.53
N GLU A 137 6.94 18.07 -1.27
CA GLU A 137 6.24 19.23 -1.83
C GLU A 137 6.70 20.53 -1.20
N ASP A 138 7.14 20.50 0.06
CA ASP A 138 7.61 21.66 0.80
C ASP A 138 9.10 21.91 0.62
N GLU A 139 9.73 21.22 -0.31
CA GLU A 139 11.15 21.35 -0.58
C GLU A 139 11.52 22.79 -0.93
N PRO A 140 12.54 23.37 -0.25
CA PRO A 140 13.01 24.70 -0.58
C PRO A 140 13.44 24.78 -2.04
N GLY A 141 13.00 25.82 -2.70
CA GLY A 141 13.33 26.05 -4.10
C GLY A 141 12.39 25.39 -5.08
N LYS A 142 11.63 24.42 -4.67
CA LYS A 142 10.71 23.73 -5.55
C LYS A 142 9.45 24.53 -5.78
N GLY A 143 8.77 24.89 -4.70
CA GLY A 143 7.54 25.66 -4.78
C GLY A 143 7.80 27.14 -4.91
N ARG A 144 8.99 27.58 -4.57
CA ARG A 144 9.32 29.01 -4.55
C ARG A 144 10.11 29.48 -5.75
N SER A 145 10.57 28.60 -6.57
CA SER A 145 11.32 28.98 -7.75
C SER A 145 10.51 29.85 -8.71
N GLU A 146 9.20 29.71 -8.67
CA GLU A 146 8.28 30.50 -9.49
C GLU A 146 7.56 31.56 -8.69
N GLY A 147 7.76 31.54 -7.42
CA GLY A 147 7.10 32.51 -6.53
C GLY A 147 7.84 33.78 -6.42
#